data_fa768cf86a8d0f4e11c9cfd71c0f04e3
#
_entry.id   fa768cf86a8d0f4e11c9cfd71c0f04e3
#
_cell.length_a   1.000
_cell.length_b   1.000
_cell.length_c   1.000
_cell.angle_alpha   90.00
_cell.angle_beta   90.00
_cell.angle_gamma   90.00
#
_symmetry.space_group_name_H-M   'P 1'
#
loop_
_entity.id
_entity.type
_entity.pdbx_description
1 polymer ?
#
loop_
_entity_poly.entity_id
_entity_poly.type
_entity_poly.pdbx_seq_one_letter_code
_entity_poly.pdbx_strand_id
1 'polypeptide(L)' 'MAKGKNVLTTGEVAKICNVASRTVGKWFDAKLLKGYRIPGSRDRRIPIPELVRFMKKYEIPGHESLTP' A
#
# COMPACT_ATOMS: atom_id res chain seq x y z
N MET A 1 7.45 -13.70 15.39
CA MET A 1 7.08 -13.44 14.91
C MET A 1 6.72 -13.00 14.18
N ALA A 2 6.99 -13.31 13.95
CA ALA A 2 6.72 -12.70 12.99
C ALA A 2 5.69 -12.10 12.86
N LYS A 3 5.69 -11.82 13.04
CA LYS A 3 4.85 -11.32 12.84
C LYS A 3 4.45 -10.54 11.99
N GLY A 4 4.25 -10.37 12.05
CA GLY A 4 3.52 -9.99 10.92
C GLY A 4 4.02 -8.70 10.35
N LYS A 5 3.86 -8.52 9.06
CA LYS A 5 4.18 -7.28 8.40
C LYS A 5 3.14 -6.23 8.73
N ASN A 6 3.61 -5.05 9.13
CA ASN A 6 2.72 -3.92 9.35
C ASN A 6 2.72 -2.95 8.17
N VAL A 7 3.68 -3.10 7.27
CA VAL A 7 3.80 -2.23 6.11
C VAL A 7 4.02 -3.07 4.87
N LEU A 8 3.67 -2.50 3.73
CA LEU A 8 3.77 -3.17 2.44
C LEU A 8 4.62 -2.34 1.48
N THR A 9 5.25 -3.03 0.53
CA THR A 9 5.95 -2.35 -0.56
C THR A 9 4.96 -1.97 -1.65
N THR A 10 5.40 -1.11 -2.57
CA THR A 10 4.54 -0.74 -3.70
C THR A 10 4.19 -1.97 -4.55
N GLY A 11 5.13 -2.91 -4.70
CA GLY A 11 4.86 -4.13 -5.45
C GLY A 11 3.79 -4.98 -4.80
N GLU A 12 3.82 -5.08 -3.48
CA GLU A 12 2.81 -5.83 -2.75
C GLU A 12 1.44 -5.17 -2.86
N VAL A 13 1.41 -3.83 -2.74
CA VAL A 13 0.16 -3.08 -2.90
C VAL A 13 -0.39 -3.27 -4.30
N ALA A 14 0.49 -3.24 -5.31
CA ALA A 14 0.06 -3.41 -6.69
C ALA A 14 -0.61 -4.76 -6.90
N LYS A 15 -0.07 -5.82 -6.29
CA LYS A 15 -0.67 -7.14 -6.39
C LYS A 15 -2.04 -7.19 -5.73
N ILE A 16 -2.14 -6.60 -4.55
CA ILE A 16 -3.40 -6.59 -3.80
C ILE A 16 -4.47 -5.83 -4.57
N CYS A 17 -4.12 -4.69 -5.14
CA CYS A 17 -5.07 -3.86 -5.89
C CYS A 17 -5.23 -4.29 -7.34
N ASN A 18 -4.38 -5.23 -7.80
CA ASN A 18 -4.42 -5.73 -9.17
C ASN A 18 -4.14 -4.61 -10.18
N VAL A 19 -3.11 -3.82 -9.91
CA VAL A 19 -2.68 -2.73 -10.78
C VAL A 19 -1.16 -2.80 -10.95
N ALA A 20 -0.63 -1.97 -11.85
CA ALA A 20 0.81 -1.89 -12.04
C ALA A 20 1.46 -1.14 -10.87
N SER A 21 2.72 -1.50 -10.55
CA SER A 21 3.46 -0.85 -9.48
C SER A 21 3.57 0.65 -9.69
N ARG A 22 3.75 1.08 -10.93
CA ARG A 22 3.85 2.51 -11.23
C ARG A 22 2.57 3.26 -10.88
N THR A 23 1.43 2.58 -10.97
CA THR A 23 0.16 3.19 -10.60
C THR A 23 0.15 3.47 -9.11
N VAL A 24 0.64 2.51 -8.31
CA VAL A 24 0.75 2.70 -6.87
C VAL A 24 1.69 3.88 -6.56
N GLY A 25 2.79 3.97 -7.30
CA GLY A 25 3.71 5.09 -7.14
C GLY A 25 3.05 6.43 -7.41
N LYS A 26 2.20 6.49 -8.43
CA LYS A 26 1.46 7.71 -8.74
C LYS A 26 0.51 8.08 -7.60
N TRP A 27 -0.17 7.10 -7.04
CA TRP A 27 -1.06 7.34 -5.89
C TRP A 27 -0.28 7.91 -4.72
N PHE A 28 0.90 7.33 -4.46
CA PHE A 28 1.77 7.78 -3.38
C PHE A 28 2.25 9.21 -3.63
N ASP A 29 2.71 9.50 -4.84
CA ASP A 29 3.24 10.81 -5.18
C ASP A 29 2.15 11.89 -5.16
N ALA A 30 0.92 11.51 -5.48
CA ALA A 30 -0.22 12.42 -5.45
C ALA A 30 -0.79 12.57 -4.04
N LYS A 31 -0.20 11.86 -3.07
CA LYS A 31 -0.64 11.88 -1.66
C LYS A 31 -2.04 11.32 -1.47
N LEU A 32 -2.48 10.52 -2.41
CA LEU A 32 -3.75 9.80 -2.27
C LEU A 32 -3.58 8.62 -1.35
N LEU A 33 -2.41 7.99 -1.41
CA LEU A 33 -2.09 6.82 -0.59
C LEU A 33 -0.95 7.21 0.34
N LYS A 34 -1.19 7.16 1.64
CA LYS A 34 -0.21 7.59 2.62
C LYS A 34 0.82 6.51 2.89
N GLY A 35 2.04 6.95 3.10
CA GLY A 35 3.14 6.07 3.39
C GLY A 35 4.40 6.90 3.59
N TYR A 36 5.55 6.23 3.53
CA TYR A 36 6.81 6.93 3.70
C TYR A 36 7.88 6.28 2.84
N ARG A 37 8.96 7.02 2.61
CA ARG A 37 10.12 6.53 1.88
C ARG A 37 11.20 6.15 2.86
N ILE A 38 11.97 5.12 2.47
CA ILE A 38 13.14 4.73 3.26
C ILE A 38 14.29 5.66 2.87
N PRO A 39 14.87 6.41 3.81
CA PRO A 39 15.98 7.31 3.49
C PRO A 39 17.14 6.55 2.84
N GLY A 40 17.70 7.12 1.80
CA GLY A 40 18.80 6.50 1.08
C GLY A 40 18.38 5.40 0.13
N SER A 41 17.09 5.23 -0.08
CA SER A 41 16.53 4.20 -0.93
C SER A 41 15.37 4.77 -1.71
N ARG A 42 14.98 4.08 -2.76
CA ARG A 42 13.77 4.44 -3.51
C ARG A 42 12.55 3.69 -3.00
N ASP A 43 12.76 2.83 -2.03
CA ASP A 43 11.68 2.02 -1.50
C ASP A 43 10.65 2.89 -0.81
N ARG A 44 9.40 2.54 -1.02
CA ARG A 44 8.28 3.17 -0.35
C ARG A 44 7.59 2.11 0.50
N ARG A 45 7.09 2.53 1.64
CA ARG A 45 6.38 1.63 2.55
C ARG A 45 5.00 2.20 2.82
N ILE A 46 4.00 1.35 2.71
CA ILE A 46 2.61 1.75 2.91
C ILE A 46 2.07 0.96 4.10
N PRO A 47 1.77 1.63 5.22
CA PRO A 47 1.18 0.94 6.37
C PRO A 47 -0.14 0.29 5.98
N ILE A 48 -0.37 -0.93 6.47
CA ILE A 48 -1.58 -1.67 6.13
C ILE A 48 -2.86 -0.88 6.46
N PRO A 49 -2.99 -0.24 7.64
CA PRO A 49 -4.20 0.54 7.92
C PRO A 49 -4.45 1.64 6.91
N GLU A 50 -3.39 2.27 6.41
CA GLU A 50 -3.56 3.33 5.41
C GLU A 50 -4.03 2.76 4.08
N LEU A 51 -3.51 1.59 3.71
CA LEU A 51 -3.97 0.94 2.48
C LEU A 51 -5.43 0.53 2.59
N VAL A 52 -5.81 -0.06 3.71
CA VAL A 52 -7.21 -0.48 3.92
C VAL A 52 -8.13 0.72 3.81
N ARG A 53 -7.76 1.83 4.44
CA ARG A 53 -8.56 3.05 4.38
C ARG A 53 -8.70 3.55 2.94
N PHE A 54 -7.59 3.56 2.20
CA PHE A 54 -7.58 3.98 0.80
C PHE A 54 -8.50 3.10 -0.04
N MET A 55 -8.37 1.78 0.12
CA MET A 55 -9.16 0.83 -0.66
C MET A 55 -10.65 0.96 -0.37
N LYS A 56 -11.00 1.16 0.90
CA LYS A 56 -12.40 1.36 1.26
C LYS A 56 -12.94 2.65 0.67
N LYS A 57 -12.13 3.71 0.71
CA LYS A 57 -12.56 5.01 0.18
C LYS A 57 -12.86 4.94 -1.30
N TYR A 58 -12.06 4.20 -2.06
CA TYR A 58 -12.20 4.11 -3.50
C TYR A 58 -12.87 2.81 -3.95
N GLU A 59 -13.40 2.03 -2.99
CA GLU A 59 -14.13 0.80 -3.24
C GLU A 59 -13.32 -0.20 -4.06
N ILE A 60 -12.02 -0.30 -3.76
CA ILE A 60 -11.14 -1.26 -4.41
C ILE A 60 -11.27 -2.59 -3.69
N PRO A 61 -11.60 -3.68 -4.42
CA PRO A 61 -11.74 -4.99 -3.78
C PRO A 61 -10.38 -5.55 -3.34
N GLY A 62 -10.41 -6.46 -2.39
CA GLY A 62 -9.20 -7.13 -1.93
C GLY A 62 -8.74 -6.73 -0.54
N HIS A 63 -9.29 -5.64 0.03
CA HIS A 63 -8.86 -5.20 1.35
C HIS A 63 -9.25 -6.20 2.44
N GLU A 64 -10.20 -7.07 2.15
CA GLU A 64 -10.64 -8.08 3.11
C GLU A 64 -9.51 -9.01 3.51
N SER A 65 -8.56 -9.24 2.62
CA SER A 65 -7.42 -10.10 2.93
C SER A 65 -6.42 -9.42 3.88
N LEU A 66 -6.58 -8.12 4.12
CA LEU A 66 -5.68 -7.35 4.97
C LEU A 66 -6.25 -7.13 6.38
N THR A 67 -7.52 -7.38 6.57
CA THR A 67 -8.16 -7.21 7.86
C THR A 67 -8.42 -8.59 8.48
N PRO A 68 -8.25 -8.71 9.80
CA PRO A 68 -8.54 -9.97 10.48
C PRO A 68 -10.00 -10.35 10.39
#